data_7cc279d600085927929f1aa9e621e763
#
_entry.id   7cc279d600085927929f1aa9e621e763
#
_cell.length_a   1.000
_cell.length_b   1.000
_cell.length_c   1.000
_cell.angle_alpha   90.00
_cell.angle_beta   90.00
_cell.angle_gamma   90.00
#
_symmetry.space_group_name_H-M   'P 1'
#
loop_
_entity.id
_entity.type
_entity.pdbx_description
1 polymer ?
#
loop_
_entity_poly.entity_id
_entity_poly.type
_entity_poly.pdbx_seq_one_letter_code
_entity_poly.pdbx_strand_id
1 'polypeptide(L)'
;IESYHMYDSMVEVKRYFTKFGGHKLAAGLSMDRENLEPLRKALNEKAKLTEEDFIPKVHIDVPMPMEYANYNLAKELERLEPYGVGNPKPLFAQKDISFVEAKRIGANGNYAKFTVEMMPGGYPRKTDLMYFGDVDAFCTFLDEKYGAGSADHLFAGDKSYLLSITYQIGINSFRGRESLQYIMRNYC
;
A
#
# COMPACT_ATOMS: atom_id res chain seq x y z
N ILE A 1 13.25 4.70 3.88
CA ILE A 1 14.29 3.66 3.77
C ILE A 1 14.64 3.22 5.18
N GLU A 2 14.42 1.95 5.52
CA GLU A 2 14.61 1.44 6.89
C GLU A 2 16.08 1.38 7.31
N SER A 3 16.98 1.10 6.38
CA SER A 3 18.41 1.02 6.57
C SER A 3 19.10 2.37 6.79
N TYR A 4 18.43 3.49 6.46
CA TYR A 4 18.96 4.84 6.59
C TYR A 4 18.47 5.53 7.86
N HIS A 5 19.39 5.78 8.81
CA HIS A 5 19.09 6.51 10.04
C HIS A 5 19.36 8.00 9.84
N MET A 6 18.32 8.79 9.54
CA MET A 6 18.46 10.20 9.17
C MET A 6 19.18 11.03 10.24
N TYR A 7 18.83 10.86 11.52
CA TYR A 7 19.46 11.62 12.61
C TYR A 7 20.95 11.33 12.72
N ASP A 8 21.37 10.05 12.67
CA ASP A 8 22.79 9.68 12.78
C ASP A 8 23.58 10.21 11.57
N SER A 9 23.01 10.11 10.37
CA SER A 9 23.61 10.68 9.16
C SER A 9 23.79 12.20 9.26
N MET A 10 22.84 12.88 9.90
CA MET A 10 22.94 14.31 10.17
C MET A 10 24.06 14.63 11.18
N VAL A 11 24.20 13.81 12.25
CA VAL A 11 25.29 13.98 13.24
C VAL A 11 26.66 13.96 12.56
N GLU A 12 26.86 13.08 11.58
CA GLU A 12 28.13 12.95 10.85
C GLU A 12 28.49 14.19 9.99
N VAL A 13 27.49 14.97 9.62
CA VAL A 13 27.66 16.17 8.76
C VAL A 13 27.29 17.48 9.48
N LYS A 14 27.27 17.46 10.81
CA LYS A 14 26.85 18.59 11.67
C LYS A 14 27.55 19.92 11.39
N ARG A 15 28.72 19.91 10.77
CA ARG A 15 29.50 21.10 10.42
C ARG A 15 28.81 22.04 9.42
N TYR A 16 27.79 21.56 8.71
CA TYR A 16 27.11 22.34 7.65
C TYR A 16 25.87 23.07 8.15
N PHE A 17 25.45 22.88 9.40
CA PHE A 17 24.25 23.51 9.92
C PHE A 17 24.40 23.99 11.37
N THR A 18 23.61 24.96 11.75
CA THR A 18 23.67 25.61 13.07
C THR A 18 22.77 24.94 14.09
N LYS A 19 21.63 24.40 13.65
CA LYS A 19 20.66 23.71 14.49
C LYS A 19 20.12 22.50 13.74
N PHE A 20 19.93 21.40 14.44
CA PHE A 20 19.23 20.24 13.94
C PHE A 20 18.61 19.45 15.07
N GLY A 21 17.59 18.68 14.74
CA GLY A 21 16.93 17.74 15.64
C GLY A 21 16.07 16.79 14.83
N GLY A 22 15.74 15.66 15.42
CA GLY A 22 14.92 14.66 14.74
C GLY A 22 15.08 13.27 15.32
N HIS A 23 14.67 12.30 14.55
CA HIS A 23 14.74 10.88 14.87
C HIS A 23 15.08 10.07 13.61
N LYS A 24 15.09 8.73 13.70
CA LYS A 24 15.47 7.83 12.60
C LYS A 24 14.86 8.19 11.24
N LEU A 25 13.58 8.59 11.20
CA LEU A 25 12.81 8.73 9.96
C LEU A 25 12.62 10.19 9.50
N ALA A 26 12.88 11.17 10.39
CA ALA A 26 12.72 12.58 10.05
C ALA A 26 13.69 13.44 10.83
N ALA A 27 14.26 14.45 10.18
CA ALA A 27 15.11 15.44 10.83
C ALA A 27 14.83 16.83 10.24
N GLY A 28 14.87 17.85 11.11
CA GLY A 28 14.80 19.24 10.74
C GLY A 28 16.14 19.93 11.04
N LEU A 29 16.50 20.92 10.23
CA LEU A 29 17.75 21.66 10.40
C LEU A 29 17.59 23.13 10.00
N SER A 30 18.53 23.95 10.50
CA SER A 30 18.72 25.34 10.04
C SER A 30 20.18 25.48 9.60
N MET A 31 20.40 26.07 8.43
CA MET A 31 21.74 26.27 7.89
C MET A 31 21.80 27.53 7.03
N ASP A 32 23.01 27.99 6.76
CA ASP A 32 23.26 29.04 5.78
C ASP A 32 23.08 28.48 4.35
N ARG A 33 22.54 29.31 3.47
CA ARG A 33 22.22 28.91 2.08
C ARG A 33 23.45 28.35 1.34
N GLU A 34 24.61 28.87 1.64
CA GLU A 34 25.88 28.46 1.01
C GLU A 34 26.25 26.99 1.33
N ASN A 35 25.77 26.47 2.44
CA ASN A 35 26.01 25.09 2.87
C ASN A 35 25.08 24.05 2.21
N LEU A 36 24.08 24.46 1.44
CA LEU A 36 23.09 23.55 0.86
C LEU A 36 23.73 22.48 -0.05
N GLU A 37 24.50 22.91 -1.03
CA GLU A 37 25.16 21.97 -1.95
C GLU A 37 26.28 21.15 -1.30
N PRO A 38 27.17 21.73 -0.45
CA PRO A 38 28.11 20.96 0.31
C PRO A 38 27.47 19.89 1.22
N LEU A 39 26.36 20.23 1.89
CA LEU A 39 25.62 19.28 2.72
C LEU A 39 25.05 18.12 1.89
N ARG A 40 24.38 18.47 0.77
CA ARG A 40 23.80 17.48 -0.15
C ARG A 40 24.84 16.48 -0.63
N LYS A 41 25.99 16.98 -1.07
CA LYS A 41 27.12 16.16 -1.51
C LYS A 41 27.63 15.24 -0.39
N ALA A 42 27.85 15.81 0.80
CA ALA A 42 28.36 15.06 1.94
C ALA A 42 27.38 13.94 2.40
N LEU A 43 26.06 14.20 2.39
CA LEU A 43 25.06 13.18 2.71
C LEU A 43 25.04 12.06 1.67
N ASN A 44 25.10 12.40 0.38
CA ASN A 44 25.12 11.41 -0.69
C ASN A 44 26.39 10.54 -0.66
N GLU A 45 27.57 11.13 -0.43
CA GLU A 45 28.84 10.39 -0.33
C GLU A 45 28.87 9.43 0.86
N LYS A 46 28.19 9.78 1.95
CA LYS A 46 28.11 8.96 3.16
C LYS A 46 26.99 7.95 3.16
N ALA A 47 25.97 8.15 2.34
CA ALA A 47 24.85 7.22 2.22
C ALA A 47 25.34 5.90 1.59
N LYS A 48 25.49 4.87 2.41
CA LYS A 48 25.89 3.51 1.97
C LYS A 48 24.64 2.71 1.58
N LEU A 49 23.84 3.27 0.68
CA LEU A 49 22.61 2.64 0.19
C LEU A 49 22.89 1.85 -1.08
N THR A 50 22.22 0.72 -1.21
CA THR A 50 22.24 -0.15 -2.39
C THR A 50 20.88 -0.11 -3.07
N GLU A 51 20.76 -0.63 -4.29
CA GLU A 51 19.47 -0.75 -4.99
C GLU A 51 18.42 -1.52 -4.17
N GLU A 52 18.84 -2.50 -3.38
CA GLU A 52 17.96 -3.27 -2.50
C GLU A 52 17.31 -2.43 -1.40
N ASP A 53 17.99 -1.38 -0.94
CA ASP A 53 17.46 -0.46 0.09
C ASP A 53 16.29 0.38 -0.42
N PHE A 54 16.16 0.53 -1.75
CA PHE A 54 15.07 1.28 -2.40
C PHE A 54 13.88 0.40 -2.74
N ILE A 55 13.97 -0.92 -2.60
CA ILE A 55 12.85 -1.83 -2.82
C ILE A 55 11.88 -1.73 -1.64
N PRO A 56 10.62 -1.29 -1.85
CA PRO A 56 9.64 -1.24 -0.78
C PRO A 56 9.36 -2.63 -0.22
N LYS A 57 9.54 -2.80 1.10
CA LYS A 57 9.22 -4.04 1.79
C LYS A 57 7.81 -3.95 2.37
N VAL A 58 6.99 -4.96 2.09
CA VAL A 58 5.65 -5.09 2.65
C VAL A 58 5.66 -6.21 3.68
N HIS A 59 5.38 -5.86 4.93
CA HIS A 59 5.23 -6.85 5.99
C HIS A 59 3.80 -7.39 5.97
N ILE A 60 3.65 -8.68 5.73
CA ILE A 60 2.37 -9.39 5.71
C ILE A 60 2.23 -10.12 7.04
N ASP A 61 1.17 -9.83 7.79
CA ASP A 61 0.92 -10.49 9.07
C ASP A 61 0.46 -11.93 8.85
N VAL A 62 -0.48 -12.15 7.93
CA VAL A 62 -1.01 -13.48 7.62
C VAL A 62 -1.29 -13.64 6.13
N PRO A 63 -0.69 -14.64 5.45
CA PRO A 63 -1.12 -15.06 4.11
C PRO A 63 -2.47 -15.81 4.22
N MET A 64 -3.56 -15.07 4.04
CA MET A 64 -4.93 -15.59 4.21
C MET A 64 -5.73 -15.37 2.93
N PRO A 65 -6.29 -16.42 2.32
CA PRO A 65 -7.26 -16.27 1.23
C PRO A 65 -8.51 -15.48 1.69
N MET A 66 -9.02 -14.62 0.83
CA MET A 66 -10.17 -13.75 1.15
C MET A 66 -11.43 -14.52 1.55
N GLU A 67 -11.56 -15.76 1.10
CA GLU A 67 -12.70 -16.66 1.43
C GLU A 67 -12.81 -17.00 2.92
N TYR A 68 -11.69 -16.94 3.66
CA TYR A 68 -11.68 -17.17 5.11
C TYR A 68 -12.07 -15.92 5.91
N ALA A 69 -12.02 -14.75 5.30
CA ALA A 69 -12.45 -13.53 5.95
C ALA A 69 -13.98 -13.48 6.06
N ASN A 70 -14.46 -13.17 7.25
CA ASN A 70 -15.88 -13.06 7.55
C ASN A 70 -16.15 -11.91 8.52
N TYR A 71 -17.42 -11.60 8.72
CA TYR A 71 -17.85 -10.50 9.59
C TYR A 71 -17.34 -10.66 11.03
N ASN A 72 -17.37 -11.88 11.57
CA ASN A 72 -16.91 -12.14 12.95
C ASN A 72 -15.41 -11.87 13.10
N LEU A 73 -14.60 -12.32 12.14
CA LEU A 73 -13.17 -12.02 12.15
C LEU A 73 -12.94 -10.48 12.09
N ALA A 74 -13.68 -9.76 11.26
CA ALA A 74 -13.56 -8.30 11.20
C ALA A 74 -13.93 -7.64 12.55
N LYS A 75 -14.96 -8.13 13.24
CA LYS A 75 -15.32 -7.68 14.60
C LYS A 75 -14.24 -8.01 15.64
N GLU A 76 -13.64 -9.17 15.59
CA GLU A 76 -12.55 -9.52 16.52
C GLU A 76 -11.33 -8.61 16.30
N LEU A 77 -11.02 -8.24 15.05
CA LEU A 77 -9.94 -7.33 14.75
C LEU A 77 -10.18 -5.90 15.27
N GLU A 78 -11.43 -5.43 15.38
CA GLU A 78 -11.74 -4.13 16.01
C GLU A 78 -11.25 -4.06 17.46
N ARG A 79 -11.10 -5.20 18.16
CA ARG A 79 -10.57 -5.25 19.53
C ARG A 79 -9.08 -4.91 19.62
N LEU A 80 -8.37 -4.91 18.51
CA LEU A 80 -6.98 -4.47 18.41
C LEU A 80 -6.84 -2.95 18.29
N GLU A 81 -7.93 -2.23 18.11
CA GLU A 81 -7.91 -0.76 18.01
C GLU A 81 -7.53 -0.10 19.36
N PRO A 82 -6.92 1.09 19.34
CA PRO A 82 -6.66 1.95 18.16
C PRO A 82 -5.43 1.52 17.37
N TYR A 83 -5.55 1.54 16.05
CA TYR A 83 -4.42 1.31 15.15
C TYR A 83 -3.54 2.56 15.02
N GLY A 84 -2.23 2.36 14.82
CA GLY A 84 -1.25 3.44 14.68
C GLY A 84 0.15 2.91 14.34
N VAL A 85 1.16 3.74 14.49
CA VAL A 85 2.55 3.41 14.12
C VAL A 85 3.08 2.17 14.84
N GLY A 86 2.79 2.02 16.14
CA GLY A 86 3.22 0.87 16.94
C GLY A 86 2.25 -0.32 16.93
N ASN A 87 1.08 -0.16 16.32
CA ASN A 87 0.04 -1.17 16.21
C ASN A 87 -0.68 -1.02 14.85
N PRO A 88 -0.04 -1.41 13.74
CA PRO A 88 -0.65 -1.28 12.42
C PRO A 88 -1.86 -2.20 12.27
N LYS A 89 -2.81 -1.79 11.44
CA LYS A 89 -3.95 -2.64 11.09
C LYS A 89 -3.45 -3.89 10.37
N PRO A 90 -3.86 -5.10 10.78
CA PRO A 90 -3.41 -6.35 10.18
C PRO A 90 -3.52 -6.39 8.65
N LEU A 91 -2.46 -6.84 8.01
CA LEU A 91 -2.33 -6.95 6.56
C LEU A 91 -2.32 -8.42 6.15
N PHE A 92 -3.29 -8.77 5.34
CA PHE A 92 -3.43 -10.10 4.76
C PHE A 92 -2.91 -10.14 3.34
N ALA A 93 -2.63 -11.33 2.83
CA ALA A 93 -2.22 -11.51 1.44
C ALA A 93 -2.92 -12.70 0.80
N GLN A 94 -3.20 -12.56 -0.49
CA GLN A 94 -3.67 -13.63 -1.34
C GLN A 94 -2.97 -13.59 -2.68
N LYS A 95 -2.52 -14.77 -3.16
CA LYS A 95 -1.97 -14.94 -4.51
C LYS A 95 -3.08 -15.28 -5.50
N ASP A 96 -2.86 -14.86 -6.75
CA ASP A 96 -3.59 -15.32 -7.93
C ASP A 96 -5.13 -15.21 -7.81
N ILE A 97 -5.61 -14.07 -7.27
CA ILE A 97 -7.04 -13.78 -7.25
C ILE A 97 -7.48 -13.22 -8.62
N SER A 98 -8.64 -13.67 -9.10
CA SER A 98 -9.18 -13.25 -10.40
C SER A 98 -9.92 -11.92 -10.27
N PHE A 99 -9.41 -10.88 -10.94
CA PHE A 99 -10.08 -9.59 -11.14
C PHE A 99 -10.95 -9.69 -12.39
N VAL A 100 -12.26 -9.56 -12.24
CA VAL A 100 -13.22 -9.78 -13.33
C VAL A 100 -13.89 -8.50 -13.83
N GLU A 101 -13.89 -7.44 -13.02
CA GLU A 101 -14.48 -6.14 -13.36
C GLU A 101 -13.85 -5.05 -12.49
N ALA A 102 -13.75 -3.83 -13.02
CA ALA A 102 -13.36 -2.64 -12.29
C ALA A 102 -14.35 -1.50 -12.55
N LYS A 103 -14.55 -0.66 -11.53
CA LYS A 103 -15.31 0.60 -11.65
C LYS A 103 -14.56 1.71 -10.92
N ARG A 104 -14.41 2.85 -11.57
CA ARG A 104 -13.95 4.06 -10.87
C ARG A 104 -15.07 4.57 -9.97
N ILE A 105 -14.72 4.98 -8.76
CA ILE A 105 -15.64 5.48 -7.73
C ILE A 105 -15.08 6.76 -7.09
N GLY A 106 -15.94 7.43 -6.31
CA GLY A 106 -15.63 8.75 -5.74
C GLY A 106 -16.04 9.88 -6.68
N ALA A 107 -16.17 11.09 -6.15
CA ALA A 107 -16.69 12.25 -6.90
C ALA A 107 -15.86 12.57 -8.16
N ASN A 108 -14.55 12.30 -8.11
CA ASN A 108 -13.61 12.56 -9.21
C ASN A 108 -13.08 11.26 -9.85
N GLY A 109 -13.64 10.10 -9.54
CA GLY A 109 -13.14 8.81 -10.05
C GLY A 109 -11.75 8.43 -9.53
N ASN A 110 -11.32 8.95 -8.38
CA ASN A 110 -9.97 8.79 -7.83
C ASN A 110 -9.72 7.40 -7.24
N TYR A 111 -10.76 6.63 -6.99
CA TYR A 111 -10.68 5.32 -6.36
C TYR A 111 -11.24 4.26 -7.29
N ALA A 112 -10.99 3.00 -6.99
CA ALA A 112 -11.56 1.89 -7.73
C ALA A 112 -12.31 0.92 -6.82
N LYS A 113 -13.35 0.34 -7.38
CA LYS A 113 -14.00 -0.85 -6.85
C LYS A 113 -13.79 -1.97 -7.86
N PHE A 114 -13.09 -3.00 -7.45
CA PHE A 114 -12.90 -4.20 -8.24
C PHE A 114 -13.92 -5.24 -7.83
N THR A 115 -14.42 -5.99 -8.79
CA THR A 115 -15.10 -7.25 -8.55
C THR A 115 -14.06 -8.36 -8.73
N VAL A 116 -13.83 -9.13 -7.69
CA VAL A 116 -12.91 -10.28 -7.72
C VAL A 116 -13.69 -11.58 -7.54
N GLU A 117 -13.18 -12.65 -8.16
CA GLU A 117 -13.77 -13.97 -8.06
C GLU A 117 -12.91 -14.88 -7.17
N MET A 118 -13.55 -15.49 -6.20
CA MET A 118 -12.99 -16.48 -5.28
C MET A 118 -13.64 -17.82 -5.54
N MET A 119 -12.99 -18.91 -5.10
CA MET A 119 -13.46 -20.28 -5.34
C MET A 119 -13.69 -21.06 -4.01
N PRO A 120 -14.50 -20.55 -3.06
CA PRO A 120 -14.73 -21.25 -1.81
C PRO A 120 -15.38 -22.60 -2.06
N GLY A 121 -14.70 -23.67 -1.57
CA GLY A 121 -15.18 -25.03 -1.78
C GLY A 121 -15.30 -25.46 -3.26
N GLY A 122 -14.62 -24.78 -4.18
CA GLY A 122 -14.66 -25.05 -5.63
C GLY A 122 -15.81 -24.37 -6.38
N TYR A 123 -16.59 -23.52 -5.73
CA TYR A 123 -17.67 -22.77 -6.36
C TYR A 123 -17.29 -21.28 -6.54
N PRO A 124 -17.54 -20.70 -7.72
CA PRO A 124 -17.22 -19.29 -7.97
C PRO A 124 -18.11 -18.36 -7.13
N ARG A 125 -17.49 -17.44 -6.44
CA ARG A 125 -18.14 -16.39 -5.66
C ARG A 125 -17.47 -15.04 -5.97
N LYS A 126 -18.26 -14.07 -6.40
CA LYS A 126 -17.78 -12.70 -6.63
C LYS A 126 -17.92 -11.87 -5.35
N THR A 127 -16.93 -11.00 -5.11
CA THR A 127 -16.96 -10.03 -4.01
C THR A 127 -16.34 -8.72 -4.44
N ASP A 128 -16.72 -7.65 -3.75
CA ASP A 128 -16.17 -6.31 -3.98
C ASP A 128 -14.87 -6.13 -3.21
N LEU A 129 -13.86 -5.56 -3.87
CA LEU A 129 -12.56 -5.19 -3.31
C LEU A 129 -12.34 -3.70 -3.58
N MET A 130 -12.26 -2.91 -2.51
CA MET A 130 -12.07 -1.47 -2.60
C MET A 130 -10.59 -1.13 -2.76
N TYR A 131 -10.29 -0.13 -3.57
CA TYR A 131 -8.94 0.41 -3.73
C TYR A 131 -8.94 1.93 -3.64
N PHE A 132 -8.24 2.46 -2.64
CA PHE A 132 -8.11 3.89 -2.35
C PHE A 132 -6.72 4.44 -2.70
N GLY A 133 -5.94 3.69 -3.46
CA GLY A 133 -4.64 4.11 -3.98
C GLY A 133 -4.75 4.78 -5.36
N ASP A 134 -3.62 4.92 -6.03
CA ASP A 134 -3.52 5.51 -7.36
C ASP A 134 -4.04 4.53 -8.43
N VAL A 135 -5.22 4.83 -8.98
CA VAL A 135 -5.89 4.00 -9.98
C VAL A 135 -5.18 4.07 -11.33
N ASP A 136 -4.58 5.21 -11.67
CA ASP A 136 -3.87 5.37 -12.94
C ASP A 136 -2.55 4.58 -12.93
N ALA A 137 -1.85 4.58 -11.80
CA ALA A 137 -0.69 3.70 -11.59
C ALA A 137 -1.08 2.21 -11.66
N PHE A 138 -2.24 1.82 -11.12
CA PHE A 138 -2.74 0.46 -11.25
C PHE A 138 -3.04 0.08 -12.72
N CYS A 139 -3.67 0.98 -13.48
CA CYS A 139 -3.93 0.76 -14.91
C CYS A 139 -2.62 0.57 -15.69
N THR A 140 -1.63 1.45 -15.46
CA THR A 140 -0.30 1.35 -16.07
C THR A 140 0.35 0.00 -15.75
N PHE A 141 0.35 -0.40 -14.48
CA PHE A 141 0.88 -1.70 -14.07
C PHE A 141 0.18 -2.87 -14.78
N LEU A 142 -1.15 -2.83 -14.91
CA LEU A 142 -1.91 -3.89 -15.56
C LEU A 142 -1.57 -4.00 -17.05
N ASP A 143 -1.43 -2.85 -17.71
CA ASP A 143 -1.03 -2.78 -19.14
C ASP A 143 0.43 -3.24 -19.35
N GLU A 144 1.33 -2.91 -18.46
CA GLU A 144 2.73 -3.39 -18.51
C GLU A 144 2.81 -4.91 -18.29
N LYS A 145 2.01 -5.45 -17.38
CA LYS A 145 2.05 -6.88 -17.04
C LYS A 145 1.35 -7.77 -18.07
N TYR A 146 0.23 -7.32 -18.64
CA TYR A 146 -0.65 -8.16 -19.48
C TYR A 146 -0.79 -7.66 -20.91
N GLY A 147 -0.18 -6.54 -21.23
CA GLY A 147 -0.23 -5.89 -22.56
C GLY A 147 -1.16 -4.68 -22.58
N ALA A 148 -0.86 -3.74 -23.47
CA ALA A 148 -1.60 -2.50 -23.63
C ALA A 148 -3.11 -2.75 -23.84
N GLY A 149 -3.95 -1.94 -23.17
CA GLY A 149 -5.41 -2.06 -23.19
C GLY A 149 -5.99 -3.04 -22.17
N SER A 150 -5.16 -3.73 -21.38
CA SER A 150 -5.63 -4.66 -20.34
C SER A 150 -6.47 -3.96 -19.28
N ALA A 151 -6.12 -2.74 -18.92
CA ALA A 151 -6.91 -1.94 -17.98
C ALA A 151 -8.31 -1.65 -18.57
N ASP A 152 -8.41 -1.23 -19.82
CA ASP A 152 -9.69 -0.95 -20.49
C ASP A 152 -10.57 -2.20 -20.51
N HIS A 153 -10.02 -3.36 -20.83
CA HIS A 153 -10.73 -4.63 -20.79
C HIS A 153 -11.24 -5.00 -19.39
N LEU A 154 -10.44 -4.75 -18.34
CA LEU A 154 -10.91 -4.98 -16.97
C LEU A 154 -12.06 -4.03 -16.59
N PHE A 155 -11.94 -2.74 -16.96
CA PHE A 155 -13.00 -1.76 -16.72
C PHE A 155 -14.26 -2.01 -17.57
N ALA A 156 -14.13 -2.61 -18.74
CA ALA A 156 -15.27 -3.08 -19.56
C ALA A 156 -15.90 -4.38 -19.00
N GLY A 157 -15.17 -5.13 -18.17
CA GLY A 157 -15.61 -6.40 -17.60
C GLY A 157 -15.67 -7.55 -18.62
N ASP A 158 -14.89 -7.45 -19.69
CA ASP A 158 -14.86 -8.44 -20.77
C ASP A 158 -13.66 -9.39 -20.71
N LYS A 159 -12.70 -9.10 -19.83
CA LYS A 159 -11.53 -9.94 -19.60
C LYS A 159 -11.10 -9.92 -18.12
N SER A 160 -10.72 -11.09 -17.61
CA SER A 160 -10.23 -11.25 -16.24
C SER A 160 -8.71 -11.36 -16.18
N TYR A 161 -8.14 -10.96 -15.04
CA TYR A 161 -6.70 -10.95 -14.79
C TYR A 161 -6.39 -11.52 -13.41
N LEU A 162 -5.32 -12.31 -13.29
CA LEU A 162 -4.86 -12.88 -12.02
C LEU A 162 -3.82 -11.96 -11.37
N LEU A 163 -4.09 -11.47 -10.18
CA LEU A 163 -3.16 -10.66 -9.42
C LEU A 163 -2.94 -11.22 -8.03
N SER A 164 -1.74 -11.04 -7.51
CA SER A 164 -1.46 -11.24 -6.09
C SER A 164 -1.62 -9.91 -5.37
N ILE A 165 -2.26 -9.92 -4.21
CA ILE A 165 -2.60 -8.70 -3.49
C ILE A 165 -2.29 -8.80 -2.01
N THR A 166 -2.09 -7.63 -1.39
CA THR A 166 -2.30 -7.50 0.05
C THR A 166 -3.57 -6.72 0.31
N TYR A 167 -4.26 -7.07 1.38
CA TYR A 167 -5.54 -6.47 1.70
C TYR A 167 -5.78 -6.37 3.20
N GLN A 168 -6.67 -5.50 3.58
CA GLN A 168 -7.19 -5.35 4.93
C GLN A 168 -8.70 -5.64 4.92
N ILE A 169 -9.22 -6.08 6.05
CA ILE A 169 -10.67 -6.23 6.24
C ILE A 169 -11.17 -5.23 7.26
N GLY A 170 -12.44 -4.89 7.15
CA GLY A 170 -13.12 -4.01 8.08
C GLY A 170 -14.63 -4.14 7.92
N ILE A 171 -15.36 -3.39 8.73
CA ILE A 171 -16.80 -3.29 8.66
C ILE A 171 -17.15 -1.93 8.08
N ASN A 172 -17.90 -1.94 6.99
CA ASN A 172 -18.50 -0.74 6.43
C ASN A 172 -19.93 -0.61 6.94
N SER A 173 -20.26 0.54 7.53
CA SER A 173 -21.61 0.88 7.95
C SER A 173 -22.19 1.92 7.01
N PHE A 174 -23.22 1.56 6.28
CA PHE A 174 -23.91 2.45 5.35
C PHE A 174 -25.43 2.35 5.53
N ARG A 175 -26.08 3.47 5.81
CA ARG A 175 -27.55 3.57 6.02
C ARG A 175 -28.06 2.56 7.07
N GLY A 176 -27.29 2.36 8.15
CA GLY A 176 -27.64 1.45 9.26
C GLY A 176 -27.45 -0.04 8.94
N ARG A 177 -26.84 -0.38 7.79
CA ARG A 177 -26.47 -1.75 7.45
C ARG A 177 -24.96 -1.91 7.52
N GLU A 178 -24.49 -2.92 8.23
CA GLU A 178 -23.08 -3.29 8.30
C GLU A 178 -22.77 -4.42 7.32
N SER A 179 -21.62 -4.33 6.69
CA SER A 179 -21.12 -5.35 5.76
C SER A 179 -19.60 -5.48 5.86
N LEU A 180 -19.10 -6.69 5.64
CA LEU A 180 -17.68 -6.92 5.49
C LEU A 180 -17.14 -6.16 4.27
N GLN A 181 -16.04 -5.45 4.47
CA GLN A 181 -15.35 -4.71 3.41
C GLN A 181 -13.91 -5.21 3.27
N TYR A 182 -13.50 -5.46 2.04
CA TYR A 182 -12.11 -5.74 1.67
C TYR A 182 -11.48 -4.48 1.07
N ILE A 183 -10.27 -4.13 1.52
CA ILE A 183 -9.54 -2.95 1.05
C ILE A 183 -8.17 -3.40 0.57
N MET A 184 -7.93 -3.33 -0.74
CA MET A 184 -6.63 -3.62 -1.33
C MET A 184 -5.61 -2.55 -0.93
N ARG A 185 -4.40 -2.99 -0.58
CA ARG A 185 -3.28 -2.13 -0.18
C ARG A 185 -2.15 -2.14 -1.20
N ASN A 186 -1.75 -3.33 -1.66
CA ASN A 186 -0.73 -3.49 -2.69
C ASN A 186 -1.15 -4.60 -3.65
N TYR A 187 -0.51 -4.63 -4.81
CA TYR A 187 -0.71 -5.60 -5.90
C TYR A 187 0.62 -5.92 -6.59
N CYS A 188 0.72 -7.09 -7.19
CA CYS A 188 1.85 -7.52 -8.03
C CYS A 188 1.43 -8.59 -9.06
#